data_9966ec032d2c572668d7a51ed5b45f64
#
_entry.id   9966ec032d2c572668d7a51ed5b45f64
#
_cell.length_a   1.000
_cell.length_b   1.000
_cell.length_c   1.000
_cell.angle_alpha   90.00
_cell.angle_beta   90.00
_cell.angle_gamma   90.00
#
_symmetry.space_group_name_H-M   'P 1'
#
loop_
_entity.id
_entity.type
_entity.pdbx_description
1 polymer ?
#
loop_
_entity_poly.entity_id
_entity_poly.type
_entity_poly.pdbx_seq_one_letter_code
_entity_poly.pdbx_strand_id
1 'polypeptide(L)'
;MIKKFIISLFIGLVIIKTSSNSQIIQSIPVFPSQDDSVVIIFNASLGNKGLMGYTGDVYAHTGVITNESTTSSDWKHAPVWGDNSPKYKLVRIDNDIYQLKISPSIKEYYSITTNEQVKQLAFVFRSADKTKEGKTESNGDIFYDVYTDSAFVFKIFLPEKRNFVADKGSKIIINAQSNNADSINLIVNEQKIISVQEKSLIDTFQYNQKGKYLTKVVAYKEDKQISDSFYCYISDTTKIEALPEN
;
A
#
# COMPACT_ATOMS: atom_id res chain seq x y z
N MET A 1 -31.00 -10.55 -38.47
CA MET A 1 -29.53 -10.73 -38.32
C MET A 1 -29.02 -9.66 -37.35
N ILE A 2 -28.90 -10.00 -36.07
CA ILE A 2 -28.45 -9.07 -35.01
C ILE A 2 -26.95 -9.29 -34.83
N LYS A 3 -26.13 -8.32 -35.23
CA LYS A 3 -24.68 -8.33 -35.00
C LYS A 3 -24.38 -8.08 -33.52
N LYS A 4 -23.92 -9.12 -32.84
CA LYS A 4 -23.35 -9.00 -31.49
C LYS A 4 -22.01 -8.26 -31.59
N PHE A 5 -21.96 -7.02 -31.06
CA PHE A 5 -20.70 -6.33 -30.80
C PHE A 5 -20.09 -6.91 -29.53
N ILE A 6 -18.96 -7.59 -29.67
CA ILE A 6 -18.10 -8.01 -28.56
C ILE A 6 -17.23 -6.80 -28.24
N ILE A 7 -17.55 -6.08 -27.15
CA ILE A 7 -16.66 -5.07 -26.59
C ILE A 7 -15.61 -5.81 -25.79
N SER A 8 -14.42 -5.94 -26.36
CA SER A 8 -13.22 -6.41 -25.66
C SER A 8 -12.77 -5.29 -24.71
N LEU A 9 -13.04 -5.46 -23.41
CA LEU A 9 -12.54 -4.57 -22.37
C LEU A 9 -11.05 -4.83 -22.18
N PHE A 10 -10.20 -4.06 -22.84
CA PHE A 10 -8.77 -4.01 -22.57
C PHE A 10 -8.61 -3.25 -21.23
N ILE A 11 -8.49 -3.99 -20.13
CA ILE A 11 -8.02 -3.42 -18.86
C ILE A 11 -6.53 -3.15 -19.05
N GLY A 12 -6.23 -1.96 -19.56
CA GLY A 12 -4.87 -1.43 -19.57
C GLY A 12 -4.43 -1.27 -18.11
N LEU A 13 -3.47 -2.11 -17.69
CA LEU A 13 -2.74 -1.92 -16.44
C LEU A 13 -1.98 -0.59 -16.55
N VAL A 14 -2.60 0.49 -16.14
CA VAL A 14 -1.93 1.78 -15.96
C VAL A 14 -1.00 1.60 -14.76
N ILE A 15 0.25 1.27 -15.03
CA ILE A 15 1.32 1.37 -14.04
C ILE A 15 1.50 2.88 -13.79
N ILE A 16 0.74 3.42 -12.87
CA ILE A 16 1.02 4.73 -12.31
C ILE A 16 2.36 4.54 -11.58
N LYS A 17 3.43 5.09 -12.15
CA LYS A 17 4.69 5.27 -11.41
C LYS A 17 4.39 6.27 -10.28
N THR A 18 3.78 5.79 -9.23
CA THR A 18 3.68 6.53 -7.97
C THR A 18 5.07 6.56 -7.38
N SER A 19 5.57 7.76 -7.16
CA SER A 19 6.75 8.03 -6.36
C SER A 19 6.72 7.15 -5.12
N SER A 20 7.75 6.36 -4.99
CA SER A 20 8.12 5.45 -3.92
C SER A 20 7.34 5.66 -2.61
N ASN A 21 6.31 4.88 -2.39
CA ASN A 21 5.93 4.52 -1.04
C ASN A 21 7.09 3.73 -0.45
N SER A 22 7.63 4.19 0.65
CA SER A 22 8.75 3.56 1.38
C SER A 22 8.34 2.27 2.11
N GLN A 23 7.32 1.58 1.63
CA GLN A 23 6.85 0.32 2.22
C GLN A 23 7.54 -0.87 1.57
N ILE A 24 8.06 -1.77 2.43
CA ILE A 24 8.74 -3.01 1.99
C ILE A 24 7.80 -3.86 1.14
N ILE A 25 6.52 -3.92 1.50
CA ILE A 25 5.49 -4.61 0.73
C ILE A 25 4.28 -3.70 0.49
N GLN A 26 3.61 -3.91 -0.62
CA GLN A 26 2.31 -3.34 -0.95
C GLN A 26 1.36 -4.46 -1.35
N SER A 27 0.07 -4.24 -1.14
CA SER A 27 -0.99 -5.18 -1.52
C SER A 27 -1.96 -4.55 -2.51
N ILE A 28 -2.45 -5.36 -3.42
CA ILE A 28 -3.55 -5.04 -4.34
C ILE A 28 -4.62 -6.14 -4.19
N PRO A 29 -5.82 -5.84 -3.64
CA PRO A 29 -6.26 -4.53 -3.13
C PRO A 29 -5.47 -4.07 -1.90
N VAL A 30 -5.50 -2.76 -1.63
CA VAL A 30 -4.75 -2.12 -0.51
C VAL A 30 -5.31 -2.50 0.86
N PHE A 31 -6.59 -2.76 0.95
CA PHE A 31 -7.28 -3.22 2.17
C PHE A 31 -7.92 -4.58 1.91
N PRO A 32 -7.13 -5.66 1.83
CA PRO A 32 -7.66 -6.97 1.47
C PRO A 32 -8.52 -7.55 2.59
N SER A 33 -9.56 -8.27 2.22
CA SER A 33 -10.25 -9.23 3.08
C SER A 33 -9.72 -10.64 2.83
N GLN A 34 -10.05 -11.58 3.70
CA GLN A 34 -9.61 -12.97 3.52
C GLN A 34 -10.24 -13.67 2.30
N ASP A 35 -11.34 -13.11 1.76
CA ASP A 35 -12.03 -13.64 0.58
C ASP A 35 -11.49 -13.04 -0.74
N ASP A 36 -10.55 -12.08 -0.66
CA ASP A 36 -9.94 -11.47 -1.82
C ASP A 36 -8.77 -12.28 -2.40
N SER A 37 -8.64 -12.23 -3.72
CA SER A 37 -7.38 -12.52 -4.40
C SER A 37 -6.45 -11.32 -4.25
N VAL A 38 -5.20 -11.57 -3.89
CA VAL A 38 -4.24 -10.51 -3.52
C VAL A 38 -2.97 -10.63 -4.33
N VAL A 39 -2.46 -9.49 -4.75
CA VAL A 39 -1.11 -9.36 -5.31
C VAL A 39 -0.24 -8.62 -4.29
N ILE A 40 0.81 -9.27 -3.80
CA ILE A 40 1.82 -8.66 -2.95
C ILE A 40 2.99 -8.21 -3.82
N ILE A 41 3.33 -6.93 -3.74
CA ILE A 41 4.52 -6.35 -4.36
C ILE A 41 5.58 -6.19 -3.27
N PHE A 42 6.72 -6.84 -3.45
CA PHE A 42 7.87 -6.77 -2.55
C PHE A 42 8.97 -5.92 -3.18
N ASN A 43 9.47 -4.93 -2.43
CA ASN A 43 10.62 -4.11 -2.81
C ASN A 43 11.85 -4.52 -2.01
N ALA A 44 12.75 -5.25 -2.64
CA ALA A 44 13.98 -5.76 -2.03
C ALA A 44 15.04 -4.69 -1.74
N SER A 45 14.88 -3.47 -2.29
CA SER A 45 15.76 -2.32 -1.98
C SER A 45 15.44 -1.66 -0.64
N LEU A 46 14.35 -2.09 0.02
CA LEU A 46 13.90 -1.61 1.32
C LEU A 46 14.09 -2.68 2.41
N GLY A 47 13.74 -2.33 3.64
CA GLY A 47 13.95 -3.19 4.80
C GLY A 47 15.44 -3.44 5.05
N ASN A 48 15.80 -4.69 5.38
CA ASN A 48 17.18 -5.11 5.61
C ASN A 48 18.04 -5.20 4.35
N LYS A 49 17.44 -5.03 3.16
CA LYS A 49 18.09 -5.08 1.84
C LYS A 49 18.83 -6.38 1.52
N GLY A 50 18.52 -7.45 2.25
CA GLY A 50 19.22 -8.73 2.10
C GLY A 50 19.06 -9.40 0.73
N LEU A 51 18.03 -9.01 -0.04
CA LEU A 51 17.79 -9.46 -1.41
C LEU A 51 18.02 -8.37 -2.47
N MET A 52 18.48 -7.17 -2.09
CA MET A 52 18.78 -6.09 -3.04
C MET A 52 19.87 -6.53 -4.02
N GLY A 53 19.63 -6.34 -5.32
CA GLY A 53 20.54 -6.76 -6.40
C GLY A 53 20.63 -8.27 -6.62
N TYR A 54 19.87 -9.10 -5.90
CA TYR A 54 19.88 -10.55 -6.10
C TYR A 54 19.21 -10.92 -7.41
N THR A 55 19.88 -11.74 -8.24
CA THR A 55 19.43 -12.08 -9.60
C THR A 55 18.79 -13.46 -9.71
N GLY A 56 18.89 -14.29 -8.67
CA GLY A 56 18.32 -15.63 -8.65
C GLY A 56 16.82 -15.63 -8.27
N ASP A 57 16.28 -16.83 -8.18
CA ASP A 57 14.87 -17.03 -7.81
C ASP A 57 14.61 -16.63 -6.34
N VAL A 58 13.54 -15.86 -6.14
CA VAL A 58 13.06 -15.43 -4.83
C VAL A 58 11.76 -16.14 -4.49
N TYR A 59 11.64 -16.57 -3.25
CA TYR A 59 10.48 -17.26 -2.70
C TYR A 59 9.97 -16.56 -1.45
N ALA A 60 8.67 -16.66 -1.19
CA ALA A 60 8.08 -16.26 0.06
C ALA A 60 7.99 -17.46 1.02
N HIS A 61 8.59 -17.35 2.19
CA HIS A 61 8.11 -18.09 3.34
C HIS A 61 6.97 -17.26 3.91
N THR A 62 5.74 -17.77 3.85
CA THR A 62 4.56 -16.99 4.15
C THR A 62 3.52 -17.82 4.89
N GLY A 63 2.85 -17.22 5.83
CA GLY A 63 1.73 -17.76 6.59
C GLY A 63 0.78 -16.65 6.97
N VAL A 64 -0.09 -16.91 7.93
CA VAL A 64 -1.07 -15.95 8.42
C VAL A 64 -1.07 -15.87 9.93
N ILE A 65 -1.39 -14.69 10.44
CA ILE A 65 -1.83 -14.49 11.82
C ILE A 65 -3.35 -14.52 11.80
N THR A 66 -3.93 -15.39 12.63
CA THR A 66 -5.38 -15.55 12.74
C THR A 66 -5.87 -15.16 14.13
N ASN A 67 -7.18 -15.28 14.38
CA ASN A 67 -7.75 -15.16 15.72
C ASN A 67 -7.27 -16.25 16.70
N GLU A 68 -6.68 -17.34 16.18
CA GLU A 68 -6.11 -18.45 16.97
C GLU A 68 -4.61 -18.28 17.26
N SER A 69 -3.96 -17.30 16.64
CA SER A 69 -2.56 -16.98 16.89
C SER A 69 -2.40 -16.30 18.25
N THR A 70 -1.45 -16.78 19.05
CA THR A 70 -1.18 -16.28 20.41
C THR A 70 -0.14 -15.15 20.42
N THR A 71 0.74 -15.11 19.41
CA THR A 71 1.79 -14.08 19.24
C THR A 71 1.96 -13.78 17.76
N SER A 72 2.72 -12.73 17.43
CA SER A 72 3.07 -12.41 16.06
C SER A 72 4.02 -13.42 15.40
N SER A 73 4.66 -14.29 16.18
CA SER A 73 5.50 -15.40 15.68
C SER A 73 4.73 -16.72 15.56
N ASP A 74 3.48 -16.77 16.00
CA ASP A 74 2.62 -17.96 15.90
C ASP A 74 1.87 -17.96 14.55
N TRP A 75 2.65 -18.13 13.48
CA TRP A 75 2.11 -18.18 12.13
C TRP A 75 1.35 -19.49 11.89
N LYS A 76 0.15 -19.36 11.39
CA LYS A 76 -0.66 -20.50 10.95
C LYS A 76 -0.47 -20.73 9.46
N HIS A 77 -0.66 -21.96 9.01
CA HIS A 77 -0.67 -22.37 7.61
C HIS A 77 0.62 -22.03 6.83
N ALA A 78 1.73 -21.79 7.53
CA ALA A 78 3.02 -21.58 6.89
C ALA A 78 3.59 -22.92 6.35
N PRO A 79 4.25 -22.94 5.18
CA PRO A 79 4.96 -24.13 4.70
C PRO A 79 6.17 -24.44 5.58
N VAL A 80 6.78 -25.59 5.31
CA VAL A 80 8.11 -25.89 5.89
C VAL A 80 9.11 -24.86 5.37
N TRP A 81 10.01 -24.43 6.25
CA TRP A 81 11.09 -23.49 5.87
C TRP A 81 11.91 -24.02 4.71
N GLY A 82 12.02 -23.22 3.66
CA GLY A 82 12.78 -23.59 2.47
C GLY A 82 11.97 -24.28 1.38
N ASP A 83 10.63 -24.31 1.48
CA ASP A 83 9.76 -24.81 0.42
C ASP A 83 9.88 -23.94 -0.84
N ASN A 84 10.41 -24.52 -1.93
CA ASN A 84 10.60 -23.89 -3.23
C ASN A 84 9.50 -24.27 -4.23
N SER A 85 8.34 -24.70 -3.76
CA SER A 85 7.22 -24.97 -4.66
C SER A 85 6.79 -23.72 -5.44
N PRO A 86 6.28 -23.88 -6.67
CA PRO A 86 5.88 -22.77 -7.53
C PRO A 86 4.87 -21.81 -6.89
N LYS A 87 4.06 -22.30 -5.95
CA LYS A 87 3.08 -21.52 -5.18
C LYS A 87 3.70 -20.33 -4.47
N TYR A 88 4.95 -20.47 -3.99
CA TYR A 88 5.64 -19.46 -3.19
C TYR A 88 6.69 -18.66 -3.97
N LYS A 89 6.89 -19.00 -5.26
CA LYS A 89 7.87 -18.33 -6.11
C LYS A 89 7.36 -16.94 -6.51
N LEU A 90 8.19 -15.92 -6.30
CA LEU A 90 7.91 -14.57 -6.76
C LEU A 90 8.34 -14.40 -8.22
N VAL A 91 7.58 -13.55 -8.94
CA VAL A 91 7.94 -13.08 -10.28
C VAL A 91 8.63 -11.73 -10.15
N ARG A 92 9.84 -11.60 -10.70
CA ARG A 92 10.51 -10.31 -10.80
C ARG A 92 9.79 -9.46 -11.85
N ILE A 93 9.35 -8.26 -11.50
CA ILE A 93 8.63 -7.34 -12.40
C ILE A 93 9.43 -6.08 -12.73
N ASP A 94 10.44 -5.73 -11.89
CA ASP A 94 11.40 -4.64 -12.13
C ASP A 94 12.68 -4.90 -11.30
N ASN A 95 13.67 -4.00 -11.38
CA ASN A 95 14.85 -4.04 -10.53
C ASN A 95 14.45 -4.01 -9.06
N ASP A 96 14.84 -5.07 -8.32
CA ASP A 96 14.53 -5.27 -6.90
C ASP A 96 13.04 -5.28 -6.55
N ILE A 97 12.14 -5.36 -7.56
CA ILE A 97 10.69 -5.43 -7.36
C ILE A 97 10.19 -6.80 -7.80
N TYR A 98 9.48 -7.43 -6.89
CA TYR A 98 8.95 -8.78 -7.07
C TYR A 98 7.46 -8.82 -6.76
N GLN A 99 6.77 -9.76 -7.38
CA GLN A 99 5.33 -9.97 -7.23
C GLN A 99 5.04 -11.40 -6.78
N LEU A 100 4.20 -11.56 -5.77
CA LEU A 100 3.56 -12.82 -5.38
C LEU A 100 2.06 -12.70 -5.57
N LYS A 101 1.45 -13.66 -6.27
CA LYS A 101 0.00 -13.74 -6.41
C LYS A 101 -0.56 -14.75 -5.40
N ILE A 102 -1.43 -14.30 -4.52
CA ILE A 102 -2.19 -15.10 -3.56
C ILE A 102 -3.61 -15.24 -4.13
N SER A 103 -3.93 -16.40 -4.70
CA SER A 103 -5.20 -16.65 -5.40
C SER A 103 -5.66 -18.10 -5.25
N PRO A 104 -6.98 -18.39 -5.39
CA PRO A 104 -8.05 -17.47 -5.80
C PRO A 104 -8.48 -16.49 -4.71
N SER A 105 -8.26 -16.81 -3.43
CA SER A 105 -8.44 -15.93 -2.27
C SER A 105 -7.35 -16.19 -1.23
N ILE A 106 -7.18 -15.31 -0.23
CA ILE A 106 -6.31 -15.55 0.93
C ILE A 106 -6.75 -16.84 1.63
N LYS A 107 -8.04 -16.97 1.87
CA LYS A 107 -8.63 -18.13 2.56
C LYS A 107 -8.28 -19.45 1.89
N GLU A 108 -8.45 -19.52 0.57
CA GLU A 108 -8.16 -20.76 -0.16
C GLU A 108 -6.65 -21.00 -0.31
N TYR A 109 -5.87 -19.94 -0.55
CA TYR A 109 -4.43 -20.06 -0.67
C TYR A 109 -3.77 -20.65 0.58
N TYR A 110 -4.23 -20.23 1.77
CA TYR A 110 -3.70 -20.72 3.05
C TYR A 110 -4.52 -21.89 3.64
N SER A 111 -5.59 -22.34 2.96
CA SER A 111 -6.46 -23.42 3.46
C SER A 111 -7.07 -23.10 4.83
N ILE A 112 -7.55 -21.86 4.97
CA ILE A 112 -8.17 -21.36 6.22
C ILE A 112 -9.45 -22.11 6.50
N THR A 113 -9.63 -22.57 7.74
CA THR A 113 -10.85 -23.27 8.17
C THR A 113 -12.00 -22.30 8.47
N THR A 114 -13.21 -22.82 8.59
CA THR A 114 -14.43 -22.00 8.71
C THR A 114 -14.45 -21.10 9.95
N ASN A 115 -13.74 -21.48 11.02
CA ASN A 115 -13.71 -20.75 12.29
C ASN A 115 -12.52 -19.80 12.44
N GLU A 116 -11.59 -19.85 11.49
CA GLU A 116 -10.42 -18.98 11.49
C GLU A 116 -10.72 -17.66 10.79
N GLN A 117 -10.25 -16.58 11.38
CA GLN A 117 -10.27 -15.25 10.81
C GLN A 117 -8.85 -14.75 10.66
N VAL A 118 -8.44 -14.50 9.41
CA VAL A 118 -7.13 -13.94 9.11
C VAL A 118 -7.09 -12.47 9.53
N LYS A 119 -6.06 -12.11 10.29
CA LYS A 119 -5.78 -10.74 10.75
C LYS A 119 -4.63 -10.10 9.99
N GLN A 120 -3.60 -10.91 9.66
CA GLN A 120 -2.43 -10.44 8.92
C GLN A 120 -1.88 -11.56 8.03
N LEU A 121 -1.32 -11.18 6.90
CA LEU A 121 -0.38 -11.98 6.13
C LEU A 121 1.02 -11.77 6.74
N ALA A 122 1.82 -12.82 6.80
CA ALA A 122 3.16 -12.79 7.35
C ALA A 122 4.16 -13.28 6.30
N PHE A 123 5.33 -12.63 6.20
CA PHE A 123 6.32 -12.91 5.17
C PHE A 123 7.77 -12.83 5.68
N VAL A 124 8.58 -13.77 5.19
CA VAL A 124 10.03 -13.64 5.01
C VAL A 124 10.29 -13.98 3.55
N PHE A 125 10.86 -13.05 2.79
CA PHE A 125 11.30 -13.34 1.42
C PHE A 125 12.69 -13.91 1.46
N ARG A 126 13.01 -14.87 0.58
CA ARG A 126 14.30 -15.55 0.63
C ARG A 126 14.77 -16.01 -0.75
N SER A 127 16.09 -16.20 -0.86
CA SER A 127 16.69 -16.91 -1.98
C SER A 127 16.33 -18.41 -1.96
N ALA A 128 16.44 -19.07 -3.12
CA ALA A 128 16.16 -20.49 -3.25
C ALA A 128 17.03 -21.37 -2.31
N ASP A 129 18.30 -21.00 -2.14
CA ASP A 129 19.28 -21.66 -1.27
C ASP A 129 19.20 -21.25 0.21
N LYS A 130 18.30 -20.33 0.56
CA LYS A 130 18.05 -19.83 1.93
C LYS A 130 19.20 -19.03 2.54
N THR A 131 20.18 -18.60 1.74
CA THR A 131 21.35 -17.84 2.23
C THR A 131 21.07 -16.35 2.36
N LYS A 132 20.02 -15.84 1.69
CA LYS A 132 19.61 -14.42 1.70
C LYS A 132 18.15 -14.30 2.10
N GLU A 133 17.86 -13.30 2.91
CA GLU A 133 16.52 -13.03 3.41
C GLU A 133 16.16 -11.54 3.26
N GLY A 134 14.93 -11.26 2.79
CA GLY A 134 14.30 -9.94 2.79
C GLY A 134 13.33 -9.83 3.95
N LYS A 135 13.65 -8.96 4.90
CA LYS A 135 12.95 -8.73 6.16
C LYS A 135 12.79 -7.23 6.44
N THR A 136 12.20 -6.86 7.58
CA THR A 136 12.19 -5.46 8.04
C THR A 136 13.61 -4.95 8.27
N GLU A 137 13.78 -3.64 8.42
CA GLU A 137 15.08 -3.03 8.69
C GLU A 137 15.73 -3.56 9.97
N SER A 138 14.93 -3.93 10.97
CA SER A 138 15.36 -4.57 12.22
C SER A 138 15.53 -6.08 12.11
N ASN A 139 15.50 -6.68 10.92
CA ASN A 139 15.51 -8.12 10.66
C ASN A 139 14.31 -8.90 11.24
N GLY A 140 13.22 -8.23 11.54
CA GLY A 140 11.96 -8.87 11.89
C GLY A 140 11.15 -9.30 10.66
N ASP A 141 10.10 -10.05 10.91
CA ASP A 141 9.17 -10.50 9.89
C ASP A 141 8.35 -9.32 9.33
N ILE A 142 7.83 -9.48 8.11
CA ILE A 142 7.04 -8.47 7.43
C ILE A 142 5.57 -8.87 7.52
N PHE A 143 4.71 -7.95 7.97
CA PHE A 143 3.28 -8.19 8.10
C PHE A 143 2.46 -7.25 7.23
N TYR A 144 1.31 -7.73 6.77
CA TYR A 144 0.31 -6.94 6.06
C TYR A 144 -1.08 -7.22 6.61
N ASP A 145 -1.81 -6.17 7.00
CA ASP A 145 -3.12 -6.31 7.62
C ASP A 145 -4.18 -6.85 6.63
N VAL A 146 -5.03 -7.74 7.12
CA VAL A 146 -6.21 -8.27 6.45
C VAL A 146 -7.44 -7.81 7.22
N TYR A 147 -8.44 -7.31 6.51
CA TYR A 147 -9.61 -6.67 7.09
C TYR A 147 -10.84 -7.56 6.93
N THR A 148 -11.85 -7.33 7.75
CA THR A 148 -13.17 -7.93 7.54
C THR A 148 -13.94 -7.12 6.48
N ASP A 149 -14.89 -7.75 5.78
CA ASP A 149 -15.71 -7.05 4.78
C ASP A 149 -16.55 -5.93 5.39
N SER A 150 -16.88 -6.03 6.68
CA SER A 150 -17.61 -5.01 7.43
C SER A 150 -16.71 -3.87 7.95
N ALA A 151 -15.39 -4.01 7.89
CA ALA A 151 -14.48 -2.96 8.35
C ALA A 151 -14.67 -1.68 7.54
N PHE A 152 -14.59 -0.54 8.21
CA PHE A 152 -14.52 0.76 7.55
C PHE A 152 -13.12 1.33 7.83
N VAL A 153 -12.24 1.23 6.83
CA VAL A 153 -10.82 1.60 6.91
C VAL A 153 -10.53 2.71 5.93
N PHE A 154 -9.68 3.63 6.33
CA PHE A 154 -9.27 4.77 5.53
C PHE A 154 -7.80 5.09 5.78
N LYS A 155 -7.08 5.49 4.73
CA LYS A 155 -5.67 5.91 4.83
C LYS A 155 -5.33 6.97 3.79
N ILE A 156 -4.57 7.99 4.20
CA ILE A 156 -3.87 8.89 3.28
C ILE A 156 -2.50 8.27 2.97
N PHE A 157 -2.25 8.00 1.69
CA PHE A 157 -0.97 7.49 1.20
C PHE A 157 -0.02 8.63 0.82
N LEU A 158 -0.57 9.71 0.24
CA LEU A 158 0.18 10.92 -0.11
C LEU A 158 -0.55 12.16 0.38
N PRO A 159 0.17 13.15 0.89
CA PRO A 159 1.61 13.17 1.16
C PRO A 159 1.98 12.20 2.31
N GLU A 160 3.16 11.57 2.24
CA GLU A 160 3.62 10.63 3.27
C GLU A 160 3.87 11.35 4.60
N LYS A 161 4.48 12.53 4.53
CA LYS A 161 4.74 13.35 5.71
C LYS A 161 3.48 14.10 6.15
N ARG A 162 3.16 14.04 7.44
CA ARG A 162 2.01 14.75 8.01
C ARG A 162 2.31 16.22 8.34
N ASN A 163 3.58 16.63 8.28
CA ASN A 163 4.03 18.00 8.40
C ASN A 163 5.18 18.23 7.42
N PHE A 164 5.02 19.19 6.51
CA PHE A 164 6.05 19.51 5.53
C PHE A 164 5.95 20.96 5.05
N VAL A 165 7.05 21.43 4.46
CA VAL A 165 7.14 22.75 3.81
C VAL A 165 7.11 22.54 2.31
N ALA A 166 6.42 23.42 1.60
CA ALA A 166 6.40 23.46 0.14
C ALA A 166 6.43 24.92 -0.34
N ASP A 167 6.87 25.14 -1.56
CA ASP A 167 6.89 26.46 -2.17
C ASP A 167 5.48 26.86 -2.63
N LYS A 168 5.22 28.15 -2.64
CA LYS A 168 4.00 28.73 -3.19
C LYS A 168 3.79 28.24 -4.63
N GLY A 169 2.61 27.72 -4.91
CA GLY A 169 2.24 27.18 -6.20
C GLY A 169 2.69 25.74 -6.46
N SER A 170 3.35 25.09 -5.49
CA SER A 170 3.66 23.66 -5.59
C SER A 170 2.39 22.82 -5.69
N LYS A 171 2.45 21.83 -6.56
CA LYS A 171 1.38 20.83 -6.72
C LYS A 171 1.61 19.69 -5.74
N ILE A 172 0.72 19.55 -4.77
CA ILE A 172 0.76 18.49 -3.77
C ILE A 172 -0.22 17.38 -4.20
N ILE A 173 0.31 16.19 -4.45
CA ILE A 173 -0.52 15.02 -4.75
C ILE A 173 -1.16 14.55 -3.45
N ILE A 174 -2.46 14.35 -3.49
CA ILE A 174 -3.25 13.76 -2.41
C ILE A 174 -3.76 12.42 -2.92
N ASN A 175 -3.37 11.35 -2.23
CA ASN A 175 -3.87 10.00 -2.48
C ASN A 175 -4.42 9.46 -1.18
N ALA A 176 -5.73 9.32 -1.11
CA ALA A 176 -6.45 8.79 0.03
C ALA A 176 -7.41 7.69 -0.43
N GLN A 177 -7.46 6.59 0.30
CA GLN A 177 -8.25 5.43 -0.08
C GLN A 177 -8.97 4.84 1.13
N SER A 178 -10.11 4.24 0.86
CA SER A 178 -10.92 3.48 1.81
C SER A 178 -11.34 2.16 1.18
N ASN A 179 -11.53 1.13 2.00
CA ASN A 179 -12.12 -0.12 1.51
C ASN A 179 -13.62 0.02 1.22
N ASN A 180 -14.33 0.89 1.94
CA ASN A 180 -15.79 0.86 2.02
C ASN A 180 -16.46 2.24 2.07
N ALA A 181 -15.77 3.33 1.71
CA ALA A 181 -16.38 4.67 1.69
C ALA A 181 -17.44 4.79 0.58
N ASP A 182 -18.50 5.54 0.87
CA ASP A 182 -19.47 6.02 -0.10
C ASP A 182 -18.97 7.31 -0.76
N SER A 183 -18.22 8.12 0.01
CA SER A 183 -17.61 9.34 -0.49
C SER A 183 -16.34 9.71 0.30
N ILE A 184 -15.48 10.50 -0.35
CA ILE A 184 -14.28 11.08 0.28
C ILE A 184 -14.25 12.57 -0.01
N ASN A 185 -14.07 13.38 1.04
CA ASN A 185 -13.95 14.83 0.95
C ASN A 185 -12.54 15.30 1.32
N LEU A 186 -12.02 16.25 0.54
CA LEU A 186 -10.84 17.04 0.88
C LEU A 186 -11.30 18.39 1.45
N ILE A 187 -10.80 18.73 2.63
CA ILE A 187 -11.11 19.93 3.39
C ILE A 187 -9.81 20.66 3.71
N VAL A 188 -9.71 21.92 3.33
CA VAL A 188 -8.55 22.77 3.60
C VAL A 188 -8.99 23.96 4.43
N ASN A 189 -8.42 24.15 5.63
CA ASN A 189 -8.79 25.20 6.58
C ASN A 189 -10.32 25.31 6.74
N GLU A 190 -10.95 24.15 7.03
CA GLU A 190 -12.41 24.01 7.25
C GLU A 190 -13.28 24.17 5.97
N GLN A 191 -12.70 24.59 4.86
CA GLN A 191 -13.42 24.70 3.59
C GLN A 191 -13.33 23.40 2.78
N LYS A 192 -14.46 22.83 2.40
CA LYS A 192 -14.52 21.66 1.52
C LYS A 192 -14.14 22.08 0.10
N ILE A 193 -13.09 21.44 -0.43
CA ILE A 193 -12.50 21.73 -1.74
C ILE A 193 -12.93 20.70 -2.78
N ILE A 194 -12.84 19.41 -2.43
CA ILE A 194 -13.13 18.28 -3.33
C ILE A 194 -14.11 17.35 -2.63
N SER A 195 -15.00 16.75 -3.39
CA SER A 195 -15.87 15.67 -2.96
C SER A 195 -15.99 14.65 -4.08
N VAL A 196 -15.64 13.40 -3.82
CA VAL A 196 -15.78 12.27 -4.74
C VAL A 196 -16.75 11.25 -4.16
N GLN A 197 -17.61 10.65 -4.99
CA GLN A 197 -18.51 9.56 -4.62
C GLN A 197 -17.83 8.21 -4.95
N GLU A 198 -16.63 8.04 -4.39
CA GLU A 198 -15.71 6.94 -4.69
C GLU A 198 -15.00 6.48 -3.41
N LYS A 199 -14.42 5.30 -3.47
CA LYS A 199 -13.56 4.74 -2.40
C LYS A 199 -12.15 5.29 -2.40
N SER A 200 -11.79 6.09 -3.41
CA SER A 200 -10.47 6.69 -3.52
C SER A 200 -10.56 8.14 -3.99
N LEU A 201 -9.69 8.99 -3.45
CA LEU A 201 -9.45 10.34 -3.90
C LEU A 201 -7.98 10.43 -4.30
N ILE A 202 -7.72 10.58 -5.59
CA ILE A 202 -6.36 10.82 -6.12
C ILE A 202 -6.45 12.11 -6.92
N ASP A 203 -5.89 13.18 -6.38
CA ASP A 203 -5.93 14.50 -7.00
C ASP A 203 -4.68 15.30 -6.65
N THR A 204 -4.53 16.44 -7.31
CA THR A 204 -3.44 17.37 -7.09
C THR A 204 -4.00 18.71 -6.63
N PHE A 205 -3.65 19.10 -5.41
CA PHE A 205 -4.05 20.39 -4.86
C PHE A 205 -2.88 21.38 -4.86
N GLN A 206 -3.16 22.65 -5.19
CA GLN A 206 -2.17 23.71 -5.25
C GLN A 206 -2.48 24.81 -4.24
N TYR A 207 -1.53 25.07 -3.36
CA TYR A 207 -1.63 26.14 -2.37
C TYR A 207 -1.03 27.43 -2.95
N ASN A 208 -1.87 28.43 -3.24
CA ASN A 208 -1.47 29.65 -3.95
C ASN A 208 -1.08 30.83 -3.07
N GLN A 209 -1.19 30.68 -1.75
CA GLN A 209 -0.85 31.73 -0.79
C GLN A 209 0.09 31.19 0.27
N LYS A 210 0.99 32.07 0.78
CA LYS A 210 1.84 31.78 1.91
C LYS A 210 1.01 31.56 3.16
N GLY A 211 1.40 30.59 3.98
CA GLY A 211 0.71 30.31 5.22
C GLY A 211 0.78 28.86 5.67
N LYS A 212 0.14 28.60 6.79
CA LYS A 212 -0.05 27.25 7.34
C LYS A 212 -1.44 26.76 6.94
N TYR A 213 -1.50 25.57 6.35
CA TYR A 213 -2.74 24.94 5.92
C TYR A 213 -2.93 23.63 6.68
N LEU A 214 -4.08 23.47 7.32
CA LEU A 214 -4.57 22.20 7.78
C LEU A 214 -5.39 21.56 6.65
N THR A 215 -4.91 20.43 6.15
CA THR A 215 -5.63 19.66 5.14
C THR A 215 -6.14 18.38 5.78
N LYS A 216 -7.44 18.21 5.81
CA LYS A 216 -8.14 17.06 6.34
C LYS A 216 -8.81 16.30 5.19
N VAL A 217 -8.66 14.98 5.17
CA VAL A 217 -9.40 14.10 4.26
C VAL A 217 -10.34 13.24 5.08
N VAL A 218 -11.60 13.24 4.71
CA VAL A 218 -12.67 12.55 5.44
C VAL A 218 -13.36 11.57 4.50
N ALA A 219 -13.36 10.30 4.88
CA ALA A 219 -14.16 9.27 4.25
C ALA A 219 -15.48 9.10 5.00
N TYR A 220 -16.56 8.94 4.27
CA TYR A 220 -17.93 8.75 4.80
C TYR A 220 -18.48 7.41 4.34
N LYS A 221 -19.19 6.74 5.21
CA LYS A 221 -19.97 5.55 4.93
C LYS A 221 -21.23 5.60 5.76
N GLU A 222 -22.40 5.75 5.10
CA GLU A 222 -23.68 5.94 5.80
C GLU A 222 -23.57 7.10 6.82
N ASP A 223 -23.86 6.85 8.10
CA ASP A 223 -23.75 7.81 9.20
C ASP A 223 -22.36 7.88 9.86
N LYS A 224 -21.40 7.06 9.39
CA LYS A 224 -20.05 6.98 9.92
C LYS A 224 -19.07 7.84 9.12
N GLN A 225 -18.05 8.34 9.82
CA GLN A 225 -16.92 8.99 9.17
C GLN A 225 -15.61 8.59 9.82
N ILE A 226 -14.54 8.57 9.02
CA ILE A 226 -13.16 8.41 9.46
C ILE A 226 -12.30 9.44 8.73
N SER A 227 -11.32 10.01 9.40
CA SER A 227 -10.50 11.06 8.81
C SER A 227 -9.06 11.00 9.27
N ASP A 228 -8.18 11.53 8.42
CA ASP A 228 -6.79 11.82 8.74
C ASP A 228 -6.44 13.20 8.17
N SER A 229 -5.34 13.82 8.64
CA SER A 229 -4.95 15.17 8.27
C SER A 229 -3.44 15.36 8.23
N PHE A 230 -3.04 16.42 7.53
CA PHE A 230 -1.65 16.88 7.50
C PHE A 230 -1.58 18.41 7.49
N TYR A 231 -0.43 18.95 7.93
CA TYR A 231 -0.11 20.36 7.79
C TYR A 231 0.86 20.58 6.64
N CYS A 232 0.52 21.53 5.76
CA CYS A 232 1.40 22.06 4.74
C CYS A 232 1.75 23.54 5.08
N TYR A 233 3.03 23.84 5.16
CA TYR A 233 3.52 25.20 5.36
C TYR A 233 4.03 25.74 4.04
N ILE A 234 3.32 26.71 3.48
CA ILE A 234 3.67 27.32 2.19
C ILE A 234 4.55 28.52 2.44
N SER A 235 5.75 28.50 1.86
CA SER A 235 6.71 29.60 1.88
C SER A 235 6.90 30.20 0.49
N ASP A 236 7.39 31.45 0.45
CA ASP A 236 7.94 31.97 -0.79
C ASP A 236 9.30 31.32 -1.02
N THR A 237 9.62 30.97 -2.27
CA THR A 237 10.97 30.51 -2.63
C THR A 237 11.94 31.63 -2.31
N THR A 238 12.65 31.54 -1.22
CA THR A 238 13.77 32.46 -0.95
C THR A 238 14.88 32.04 -1.89
N LYS A 239 15.07 32.75 -3.00
CA LYS A 239 16.33 32.71 -3.72
C LYS A 239 17.40 33.14 -2.73
N ILE A 240 18.22 32.21 -2.29
CA ILE A 240 19.48 32.56 -1.63
C ILE A 240 20.30 33.16 -2.75
N GLU A 241 20.33 34.51 -2.84
CA GLU A 241 21.30 35.18 -3.68
C GLU A 241 22.66 34.82 -3.09
N ALA A 242 23.50 34.22 -3.93
CA ALA A 242 24.89 33.95 -3.55
C ALA A 242 25.48 35.27 -3.06
N LEU A 243 26.04 35.26 -1.84
CA LEU A 243 26.78 36.40 -1.34
C LEU A 243 27.87 36.70 -2.37
N PRO A 244 28.09 38.00 -2.73
CA PRO A 244 29.16 38.34 -3.65
C PRO A 244 30.48 37.88 -3.01
N GLU A 245 31.29 37.17 -3.78
CA GLU A 245 32.66 36.82 -3.39
C GLU A 245 33.45 38.10 -3.22
N ASN A 246 34.02 38.33 -2.01
CA ASN A 246 34.94 39.42 -1.71
C ASN A 246 36.34 39.11 -2.23
#